data_8327ad74fc57ed97f9cb9ecd13eed1a5
#
_entry.id   8327ad74fc57ed97f9cb9ecd13eed1a5
#
_cell.length_a   1.000
_cell.length_b   1.000
_cell.length_c   1.000
_cell.angle_alpha   90.00
_cell.angle_beta   90.00
_cell.angle_gamma   90.00
#
_symmetry.space_group_name_H-M   'P 1'
#
loop_
_entity.id
_entity.type
_entity.pdbx_description
1 polymer ?
#
loop_
_entity_poly.entity_id
_entity_poly.type
_entity_poly.pdbx_seq_one_letter_code
_entity_poly.pdbx_strand_id
1 'polypeptide(L)'
;MKNLNKKIFSYFVCIFLIYAAGIFLGYVHKSNTILIFIISSLIVSVLFYILARRLAIENSKRWEKAKESLSMEREKLRTHLQFSTRGRAVFSPHRKEISSNELFIQLLNMMSDEKVKHSTVFFDLTEVAEIIEFLDNKQLDGIKETDSIEVRFSKNDLHFVINCVIFADKSFEITIDDITQEENQSILKRQLAQNVSHELKTPISSIQGFTETLINNPHMDEEKKMFFIQRCHAQAVRLTNLLQDISMLNKLDESSDSFEMDEINITDIINGVAQDVSLALEEKNMHIEINVPENIIMKGNTLQVYSIFRNLIDNSILHAGVGTTIFIECYRTDLEYLYFSVADNGVGVDSQHLNKIFDRFYRVDKGRSRKLGGTGLGLSIVKNAIQFHQGRISAKNRKGGGLEFLFTLKK
;
A
#
# COMPACT_ATOMS: atom_id res chain seq x y z
N MET A 1 30.41 -38.84 19.17
CA MET A 1 30.60 -40.26 19.43
C MET A 1 32.04 -40.78 19.22
N LYS A 2 32.70 -40.57 18.06
CA LYS A 2 34.09 -41.07 17.81
C LYS A 2 35.12 -40.68 18.89
N ASN A 3 35.13 -39.45 19.38
CA ASN A 3 36.08 -38.96 20.41
C ASN A 3 35.79 -39.51 21.82
N LEU A 4 34.53 -39.79 22.15
CA LEU A 4 34.12 -40.35 23.42
C LEU A 4 34.54 -41.80 23.49
N ASN A 5 34.28 -42.57 22.42
CA ASN A 5 34.72 -43.96 22.32
C ASN A 5 36.25 -44.11 22.37
N LYS A 6 36.99 -43.15 21.76
CA LYS A 6 38.44 -43.14 21.83
C LYS A 6 38.99 -42.90 23.26
N LYS A 7 38.36 -41.98 24.02
CA LYS A 7 38.69 -41.71 25.40
C LYS A 7 38.35 -42.90 26.32
N ILE A 8 37.15 -43.48 26.16
CA ILE A 8 36.74 -44.67 26.90
C ILE A 8 37.69 -45.84 26.62
N PHE A 9 38.02 -46.06 25.36
CA PHE A 9 38.97 -47.09 24.95
C PHE A 9 40.37 -46.86 25.53
N SER A 10 40.90 -45.62 25.53
CA SER A 10 42.17 -45.26 26.13
C SER A 10 42.20 -45.54 27.64
N TYR A 11 41.12 -45.23 28.37
CA TYR A 11 41.01 -45.54 29.79
C TYR A 11 40.92 -47.05 30.04
N PHE A 12 40.21 -47.80 29.18
CA PHE A 12 40.15 -49.25 29.29
C PHE A 12 41.51 -49.91 29.09
N VAL A 13 42.30 -49.40 28.14
CA VAL A 13 43.68 -49.86 27.91
C VAL A 13 44.58 -49.54 29.13
N CYS A 14 44.48 -48.34 29.72
CA CYS A 14 45.20 -47.98 30.93
C CYS A 14 44.86 -48.86 32.11
N ILE A 15 43.57 -49.12 32.35
CA ILE A 15 43.11 -50.02 33.41
C ILE A 15 43.63 -51.45 33.22
N PHE A 16 43.57 -51.95 31.98
CA PHE A 16 44.06 -53.29 31.63
C PHE A 16 45.57 -53.41 31.84
N LEU A 17 46.37 -52.39 31.48
CA LEU A 17 47.81 -52.37 31.70
C LEU A 17 48.17 -52.34 33.20
N ILE A 18 47.47 -51.59 34.01
CA ILE A 18 47.59 -51.54 35.47
C ILE A 18 47.26 -52.93 36.08
N TYR A 19 46.22 -53.57 35.58
CA TYR A 19 45.79 -54.89 35.97
C TYR A 19 46.85 -55.97 35.64
N ALA A 20 47.37 -55.94 34.40
CA ALA A 20 48.43 -56.86 33.98
C ALA A 20 49.76 -56.69 34.76
N ALA A 21 50.17 -55.43 35.01
CA ALA A 21 51.36 -55.12 35.83
C ALA A 21 51.22 -55.61 37.30
N GLY A 22 50.00 -55.46 37.84
CA GLY A 22 49.78 -55.95 39.21
C GLY A 22 49.74 -57.46 39.35
N ILE A 23 49.22 -58.19 38.43
CA ILE A 23 49.31 -59.67 38.39
C ILE A 23 50.75 -60.10 38.29
N PHE A 24 51.56 -59.44 37.45
CA PHE A 24 52.97 -59.71 37.29
C PHE A 24 53.74 -59.46 38.56
N LEU A 25 53.51 -58.32 39.27
CA LEU A 25 54.14 -58.01 40.57
C LEU A 25 53.72 -58.96 41.70
N GLY A 26 52.46 -59.39 41.74
CA GLY A 26 51.94 -60.35 42.68
C GLY A 26 52.51 -61.77 42.52
N TYR A 27 52.87 -62.15 41.31
CA TYR A 27 53.52 -63.40 40.96
C TYR A 27 55.02 -63.41 41.45
N VAL A 28 55.68 -62.27 41.46
CA VAL A 28 57.10 -62.13 41.82
C VAL A 28 57.30 -61.98 43.32
N HIS A 29 56.38 -61.41 44.10
CA HIS A 29 56.46 -61.21 45.54
C HIS A 29 55.31 -61.90 46.30
N LYS A 30 55.59 -62.99 46.98
CA LYS A 30 54.68 -63.79 47.88
C LYS A 30 54.21 -63.03 49.12
N SER A 31 53.72 -61.82 49.03
CA SER A 31 53.32 -61.03 50.19
C SER A 31 51.97 -60.28 49.93
N ASN A 32 51.43 -59.54 50.92
CA ASN A 32 50.15 -58.77 50.92
C ASN A 32 49.89 -57.88 49.72
N THR A 33 50.69 -57.92 48.67
CA THR A 33 50.57 -57.17 47.43
C THR A 33 49.27 -57.47 46.66
N ILE A 34 48.71 -58.68 46.80
CA ILE A 34 47.44 -59.06 46.19
C ILE A 34 46.28 -58.24 46.77
N LEU A 35 46.27 -58.03 48.10
CA LEU A 35 45.21 -57.24 48.74
C LEU A 35 45.26 -55.74 48.30
N ILE A 36 46.47 -55.16 48.27
CA ILE A 36 46.72 -53.79 47.83
C ILE A 36 46.27 -53.60 46.36
N PHE A 37 46.55 -54.62 45.53
CA PHE A 37 46.14 -54.59 44.12
C PHE A 37 44.63 -54.68 43.96
N ILE A 38 43.90 -55.50 44.70
CA ILE A 38 42.44 -55.58 44.68
C ILE A 38 41.82 -54.24 45.13
N ILE A 39 42.33 -53.61 46.17
CA ILE A 39 41.86 -52.34 46.67
C ILE A 39 42.11 -51.20 45.64
N SER A 40 43.31 -51.16 45.02
CA SER A 40 43.64 -50.15 44.04
C SER A 40 42.77 -50.31 42.76
N SER A 41 42.52 -51.55 42.30
CA SER A 41 41.62 -51.85 41.20
C SER A 41 40.17 -51.43 41.45
N LEU A 42 39.71 -51.67 42.73
CA LEU A 42 38.35 -51.24 43.09
C LEU A 42 38.24 -49.71 43.10
N ILE A 43 39.23 -48.99 43.59
CA ILE A 43 39.29 -47.52 43.63
C ILE A 43 39.27 -46.97 42.18
N VAL A 44 40.10 -47.53 41.28
CA VAL A 44 40.13 -47.10 39.83
C VAL A 44 38.81 -47.37 39.16
N SER A 45 38.15 -48.52 39.43
CA SER A 45 36.85 -48.85 38.88
C SER A 45 35.76 -47.91 39.35
N VAL A 46 35.78 -47.53 40.67
CA VAL A 46 34.83 -46.55 41.20
C VAL A 46 35.08 -45.15 40.62
N LEU A 47 36.33 -44.72 40.51
CA LEU A 47 36.68 -43.44 39.88
C LEU A 47 36.26 -43.40 38.40
N PHE A 48 36.49 -44.51 37.67
CA PHE A 48 36.04 -44.64 36.29
C PHE A 48 34.51 -44.56 36.18
N TYR A 49 33.77 -45.28 37.03
CA TYR A 49 32.31 -45.22 37.10
C TYR A 49 31.80 -43.78 37.32
N ILE A 50 32.40 -43.09 38.31
CA ILE A 50 32.05 -41.69 38.63
C ILE A 50 32.32 -40.79 37.44
N LEU A 51 33.47 -40.94 36.75
CA LEU A 51 33.82 -40.14 35.59
C LEU A 51 32.89 -40.44 34.40
N ALA A 52 32.61 -41.71 34.09
CA ALA A 52 31.69 -42.13 33.07
C ALA A 52 30.27 -41.59 33.31
N ARG A 53 29.81 -41.66 34.59
CA ARG A 53 28.51 -41.10 34.96
C ARG A 53 28.46 -39.57 34.82
N ARG A 54 29.51 -38.84 35.18
CA ARG A 54 29.61 -37.40 34.95
C ARG A 54 29.56 -37.04 33.47
N LEU A 55 30.32 -37.73 32.63
CA LEU A 55 30.31 -37.51 31.19
C LEU A 55 28.94 -37.83 30.55
N ALA A 56 28.28 -38.89 31.01
CA ALA A 56 26.94 -39.24 30.54
C ALA A 56 25.91 -38.14 30.89
N ILE A 57 25.95 -37.64 32.14
CA ILE A 57 25.07 -36.53 32.57
C ILE A 57 25.36 -35.25 31.82
N GLU A 58 26.63 -34.92 31.60
CA GLU A 58 27.02 -33.70 30.86
C GLU A 58 26.57 -33.78 29.38
N ASN A 59 26.73 -34.95 28.77
CA ASN A 59 26.26 -35.15 27.40
C ASN A 59 24.74 -35.11 27.31
N SER A 60 24.00 -35.70 28.25
CA SER A 60 22.52 -35.60 28.23
C SER A 60 22.05 -34.16 28.36
N LYS A 61 22.66 -33.36 29.28
CA LYS A 61 22.35 -31.93 29.41
C LYS A 61 22.66 -31.13 28.12
N ARG A 62 23.75 -31.45 27.43
CA ARG A 62 24.09 -30.80 26.14
C ARG A 62 23.05 -31.14 25.05
N TRP A 63 22.62 -32.40 25.01
CA TRP A 63 21.57 -32.86 24.10
C TRP A 63 20.21 -32.17 24.37
N GLU A 64 19.82 -32.08 25.64
CA GLU A 64 18.60 -31.36 26.05
C GLU A 64 18.65 -29.90 25.66
N LYS A 65 19.74 -29.17 25.96
CA LYS A 65 19.92 -27.78 25.56
C LYS A 65 19.91 -27.61 24.06
N ALA A 66 20.54 -28.49 23.30
CA ALA A 66 20.51 -28.43 21.81
C ALA A 66 19.12 -28.68 21.29
N LYS A 67 18.36 -29.61 21.89
CA LYS A 67 16.97 -29.88 21.51
C LYS A 67 16.04 -28.72 21.84
N GLU A 68 16.20 -28.08 23.01
CA GLU A 68 15.46 -26.87 23.39
C GLU A 68 15.78 -25.70 22.46
N SER A 69 17.07 -25.46 22.16
CA SER A 69 17.47 -24.41 21.22
C SER A 69 16.87 -24.62 19.85
N LEU A 70 16.91 -25.85 19.32
CA LEU A 70 16.31 -26.18 18.03
C LEU A 70 14.79 -26.04 18.03
N SER A 71 14.12 -26.41 19.13
CA SER A 71 12.67 -26.25 19.27
C SER A 71 12.27 -24.76 19.30
N MET A 72 13.01 -23.93 20.05
CA MET A 72 12.81 -22.48 20.09
C MET A 72 13.01 -21.83 18.71
N GLU A 73 14.05 -22.25 17.99
CA GLU A 73 14.34 -21.72 16.65
C GLU A 73 13.24 -22.09 15.66
N ARG A 74 12.76 -23.33 15.71
CA ARG A 74 11.59 -23.77 14.93
C ARG A 74 10.33 -22.99 15.27
N GLU A 75 10.07 -22.72 16.54
CA GLU A 75 8.90 -21.95 16.98
C GLU A 75 8.98 -20.50 16.52
N LYS A 76 10.16 -19.87 16.59
CA LYS A 76 10.40 -18.53 16.05
C LYS A 76 10.13 -18.48 14.53
N LEU A 77 10.68 -19.42 13.78
CA LEU A 77 10.46 -19.50 12.33
C LEU A 77 8.98 -19.70 12.00
N ARG A 78 8.28 -20.55 12.73
CA ARG A 78 6.84 -20.77 12.55
C ARG A 78 6.03 -19.52 12.84
N THR A 79 6.39 -18.80 13.90
CA THR A 79 5.76 -17.53 14.27
C THR A 79 6.00 -16.47 13.19
N HIS A 80 7.22 -16.35 12.68
CA HIS A 80 7.52 -15.43 11.57
C HIS A 80 6.74 -15.76 10.29
N LEU A 81 6.55 -17.02 9.97
CA LEU A 81 5.71 -17.43 8.84
C LEU A 81 4.24 -17.05 9.07
N GLN A 82 3.70 -17.28 10.26
CA GLN A 82 2.29 -17.00 10.57
C GLN A 82 1.96 -15.50 10.58
N PHE A 83 2.86 -14.65 11.07
CA PHE A 83 2.68 -13.19 11.12
C PHE A 83 3.21 -12.45 9.88
N SER A 84 3.58 -13.19 8.84
CA SER A 84 3.96 -12.58 7.55
C SER A 84 2.76 -11.86 6.94
N THR A 85 3.00 -10.65 6.42
CA THR A 85 2.03 -9.89 5.61
C THR A 85 1.84 -10.47 4.20
N ARG A 86 2.57 -11.52 3.86
CA ARG A 86 2.54 -12.23 2.58
C ARG A 86 2.03 -13.65 2.77
N GLY A 87 1.29 -14.16 1.81
CA GLY A 87 0.97 -15.58 1.75
C GLY A 87 2.23 -16.39 1.47
N ARG A 88 2.61 -17.32 2.38
CA ARG A 88 3.83 -18.13 2.24
C ARG A 88 3.54 -19.61 2.42
N ALA A 89 4.13 -20.42 1.55
CA ALA A 89 4.11 -21.87 1.67
C ALA A 89 5.47 -22.45 1.26
N VAL A 90 5.94 -23.41 2.04
CA VAL A 90 7.17 -24.17 1.78
C VAL A 90 6.82 -25.59 1.40
N PHE A 91 7.41 -26.06 0.33
CA PHE A 91 7.18 -27.39 -0.23
C PHE A 91 8.47 -28.21 -0.31
N SER A 92 8.30 -29.52 -0.21
CA SER A 92 9.38 -30.46 -0.53
C SER A 92 9.63 -30.55 -2.05
N PRO A 93 10.75 -31.16 -2.50
CA PRO A 93 11.00 -31.38 -3.94
C PRO A 93 9.86 -32.12 -4.66
N HIS A 94 9.08 -32.92 -3.93
CA HIS A 94 7.94 -33.66 -4.46
C HIS A 94 6.60 -32.91 -4.33
N ARG A 95 6.62 -31.59 -4.21
CA ARG A 95 5.43 -30.70 -4.10
C ARG A 95 4.54 -31.01 -2.89
N LYS A 96 5.09 -31.68 -1.87
CA LYS A 96 4.37 -31.94 -0.61
C LYS A 96 4.56 -30.73 0.32
N GLU A 97 3.47 -30.21 0.86
CA GLU A 97 3.52 -29.12 1.84
C GLU A 97 4.36 -29.49 3.06
N ILE A 98 5.31 -28.62 3.41
CA ILE A 98 6.10 -28.66 4.64
C ILE A 98 5.49 -27.72 5.68
N SER A 99 5.13 -26.50 5.24
CA SER A 99 4.50 -25.47 6.06
C SER A 99 3.82 -24.44 5.18
N SER A 100 2.68 -23.91 5.63
CA SER A 100 2.01 -22.77 5.01
C SER A 100 1.42 -21.86 6.09
N ASN A 101 1.23 -20.58 5.79
CA ASN A 101 0.46 -19.68 6.64
C ASN A 101 -0.99 -19.59 6.14
N GLU A 102 -1.87 -19.07 7.01
CA GLU A 102 -3.29 -18.93 6.71
C GLU A 102 -3.55 -17.98 5.53
N LEU A 103 -2.74 -16.91 5.43
CA LEU A 103 -2.85 -15.93 4.35
C LEU A 103 -2.60 -16.55 2.97
N PHE A 104 -1.70 -17.54 2.86
CA PHE A 104 -1.48 -18.26 1.61
C PHE A 104 -2.76 -18.94 1.12
N ILE A 105 -3.48 -19.61 2.01
CA ILE A 105 -4.77 -20.27 1.68
C ILE A 105 -5.85 -19.24 1.33
N GLN A 106 -5.89 -18.09 2.03
CA GLN A 106 -6.83 -17.01 1.72
C GLN A 106 -6.58 -16.42 0.33
N LEU A 107 -5.32 -16.13 -0.02
CA LEU A 107 -4.96 -15.62 -1.34
C LEU A 107 -5.21 -16.66 -2.44
N LEU A 108 -4.92 -17.95 -2.20
CA LEU A 108 -5.30 -19.01 -3.12
C LEU A 108 -6.81 -19.08 -3.39
N ASN A 109 -7.65 -18.85 -2.37
CA ASN A 109 -9.10 -18.78 -2.56
C ASN A 109 -9.53 -17.58 -3.41
N MET A 110 -8.80 -16.47 -3.39
CA MET A 110 -9.06 -15.31 -4.26
C MET A 110 -8.65 -15.59 -5.71
N MET A 111 -7.61 -16.42 -5.89
CA MET A 111 -7.07 -16.79 -7.20
C MET A 111 -7.85 -17.95 -7.85
N SER A 112 -8.44 -18.85 -7.05
CA SER A 112 -9.18 -20.02 -7.49
C SER A 112 -10.66 -19.71 -7.66
N ASP A 113 -11.30 -20.37 -8.61
CA ASP A 113 -12.77 -20.33 -8.79
C ASP A 113 -13.49 -21.27 -7.82
N GLU A 114 -12.75 -22.19 -7.18
CA GLU A 114 -13.24 -23.16 -6.21
C GLU A 114 -12.67 -22.90 -4.81
N LYS A 115 -13.38 -23.37 -3.78
CA LYS A 115 -12.94 -23.21 -2.39
C LYS A 115 -11.74 -24.09 -2.09
N VAL A 116 -10.60 -23.49 -1.86
CA VAL A 116 -9.31 -24.13 -1.55
C VAL A 116 -9.19 -24.41 -0.05
N LYS A 117 -8.77 -25.62 0.30
CA LYS A 117 -8.49 -26.04 1.69
C LYS A 117 -7.02 -26.40 1.93
N HIS A 118 -6.28 -26.68 0.87
CA HIS A 118 -4.90 -27.16 0.94
C HIS A 118 -4.00 -26.35 0.00
N SER A 119 -2.80 -26.05 0.43
CA SER A 119 -1.82 -25.27 -0.35
C SER A 119 -1.41 -25.98 -1.66
N THR A 120 -1.52 -27.28 -1.73
CA THR A 120 -1.16 -28.09 -2.90
C THR A 120 -2.04 -27.81 -4.13
N VAL A 121 -3.24 -27.26 -3.95
CA VAL A 121 -4.11 -26.81 -5.06
C VAL A 121 -3.44 -25.70 -5.89
N PHE A 122 -2.44 -25.03 -5.33
CA PHE A 122 -1.60 -24.08 -6.08
C PHE A 122 -1.10 -24.65 -7.41
N PHE A 123 -0.68 -25.91 -7.44
CA PHE A 123 -0.13 -26.55 -8.64
C PHE A 123 -1.18 -26.94 -9.70
N ASP A 124 -2.46 -26.84 -9.37
CA ASP A 124 -3.57 -27.12 -10.28
C ASP A 124 -4.05 -25.85 -11.02
N LEU A 125 -3.54 -24.67 -10.61
CA LEU A 125 -3.89 -23.41 -11.25
C LEU A 125 -3.17 -23.25 -12.60
N THR A 126 -3.90 -22.82 -13.62
CA THR A 126 -3.35 -22.56 -14.97
C THR A 126 -2.39 -21.39 -15.00
N GLU A 127 -2.59 -20.42 -14.13
CA GLU A 127 -1.83 -19.17 -14.03
C GLU A 127 -0.39 -19.38 -13.53
N VAL A 128 -0.09 -20.53 -12.91
CA VAL A 128 1.24 -20.84 -12.35
C VAL A 128 2.08 -21.78 -13.25
N ALA A 129 1.68 -21.99 -14.49
CA ALA A 129 2.36 -22.89 -15.42
C ALA A 129 3.86 -22.58 -15.57
N GLU A 130 4.24 -21.30 -15.63
CA GLU A 130 5.64 -20.84 -15.71
C GLU A 130 6.45 -21.24 -14.46
N ILE A 131 5.84 -21.20 -13.28
CA ILE A 131 6.48 -21.61 -12.03
C ILE A 131 6.67 -23.13 -12.01
N ILE A 132 5.70 -23.88 -12.52
CA ILE A 132 5.78 -25.34 -12.63
C ILE A 132 6.91 -25.73 -13.57
N GLU A 133 7.01 -25.10 -14.74
CA GLU A 133 8.08 -25.34 -15.71
C GLU A 133 9.46 -24.99 -15.12
N PHE A 134 9.56 -23.86 -14.41
CA PHE A 134 10.78 -23.47 -13.70
C PHE A 134 11.20 -24.54 -12.68
N LEU A 135 10.27 -25.01 -11.85
CA LEU A 135 10.55 -26.05 -10.85
C LEU A 135 11.00 -27.38 -11.50
N ASP A 136 10.34 -27.80 -12.58
CA ASP A 136 10.66 -29.05 -13.27
C ASP A 136 12.06 -28.98 -13.94
N ASN A 137 12.41 -27.85 -14.57
CA ASN A 137 13.71 -27.64 -15.17
C ASN A 137 14.83 -27.62 -14.11
N LYS A 138 14.61 -26.95 -12.97
CA LYS A 138 15.62 -26.83 -11.88
C LYS A 138 15.77 -28.12 -11.06
N GLN A 139 14.79 -29.02 -11.07
CA GLN A 139 14.93 -30.34 -10.46
C GLN A 139 15.88 -31.25 -11.26
N LEU A 140 15.96 -31.06 -12.57
CA LEU A 140 16.84 -31.82 -13.47
C LEU A 140 18.29 -31.32 -13.41
N ASP A 141 18.48 -30.00 -13.35
CA ASP A 141 19.79 -29.39 -13.26
C ASP A 141 20.26 -29.30 -11.79
N GLY A 142 21.54 -29.57 -11.55
CA GLY A 142 22.12 -29.44 -10.20
C GLY A 142 22.11 -27.97 -9.74
N ILE A 143 21.34 -27.66 -8.67
CA ILE A 143 21.26 -26.34 -8.09
C ILE A 143 22.58 -26.03 -7.37
N LYS A 144 23.32 -25.03 -7.83
CA LYS A 144 24.56 -24.56 -7.18
C LYS A 144 24.31 -23.42 -6.21
N GLU A 145 23.27 -22.62 -6.42
CA GLU A 145 22.87 -21.47 -5.61
C GLU A 145 21.34 -21.38 -5.55
N THR A 146 20.83 -20.51 -4.63
CA THR A 146 19.40 -20.19 -4.55
C THR A 146 18.95 -19.53 -5.85
N ASP A 147 17.89 -20.05 -6.46
CA ASP A 147 17.35 -19.53 -7.71
C ASP A 147 15.88 -19.14 -7.51
N SER A 148 15.37 -18.17 -8.28
CA SER A 148 14.02 -17.65 -8.09
C SER A 148 13.37 -17.24 -9.40
N ILE A 149 12.03 -17.29 -9.43
CA ILE A 149 11.19 -16.76 -10.50
C ILE A 149 10.06 -15.91 -9.89
N GLU A 150 9.74 -14.79 -10.55
CA GLU A 150 8.61 -13.93 -10.22
C GLU A 150 7.60 -13.96 -11.38
N VAL A 151 6.34 -14.24 -11.08
CA VAL A 151 5.23 -14.24 -12.03
C VAL A 151 4.16 -13.28 -11.55
N ARG A 152 3.66 -12.43 -12.46
CA ARG A 152 2.57 -11.49 -12.21
C ARG A 152 1.37 -11.89 -13.02
N PHE A 153 0.20 -11.86 -12.40
CA PHE A 153 -1.05 -12.09 -13.12
C PHE A 153 -2.21 -11.33 -12.50
N SER A 154 -3.31 -11.23 -13.24
CA SER A 154 -4.51 -10.53 -12.80
C SER A 154 -5.73 -11.43 -13.02
N LYS A 155 -6.62 -11.46 -12.03
CA LYS A 155 -7.89 -12.19 -12.08
C LYS A 155 -8.97 -11.43 -11.33
N ASN A 156 -10.13 -11.22 -11.94
CA ASN A 156 -11.29 -10.54 -11.34
C ASN A 156 -10.95 -9.16 -10.74
N ASP A 157 -10.19 -8.33 -11.47
CA ASP A 157 -9.70 -7.01 -11.04
C ASP A 157 -8.74 -7.04 -9.82
N LEU A 158 -8.28 -8.23 -9.42
CA LEU A 158 -7.22 -8.42 -8.43
C LEU A 158 -5.88 -8.65 -9.14
N HIS A 159 -4.79 -8.13 -8.56
CA HIS A 159 -3.45 -8.25 -9.08
C HIS A 159 -2.56 -8.96 -8.07
N PHE A 160 -1.88 -10.02 -8.53
CA PHE A 160 -1.03 -10.85 -7.67
C PHE A 160 0.39 -10.93 -8.20
N VAL A 161 1.35 -11.00 -7.28
CA VAL A 161 2.73 -11.39 -7.55
C VAL A 161 3.00 -12.71 -6.84
N ILE A 162 3.49 -13.69 -7.59
CA ILE A 162 3.94 -14.96 -7.05
C ILE A 162 5.45 -15.02 -7.22
N ASN A 163 6.15 -15.25 -6.11
CA ASN A 163 7.57 -15.50 -6.10
C ASN A 163 7.83 -16.94 -5.70
N CYS A 164 8.62 -17.66 -6.49
CA CYS A 164 9.07 -19.00 -6.16
C CYS A 164 10.59 -18.99 -5.99
N VAL A 165 11.06 -19.42 -4.83
CA VAL A 165 12.49 -19.53 -4.49
C VAL A 165 12.82 -20.99 -4.22
N ILE A 166 13.79 -21.54 -4.93
CA ILE A 166 14.26 -22.90 -4.75
C ILE A 166 15.56 -22.93 -3.94
N PHE A 167 15.63 -23.83 -2.95
CA PHE A 167 16.78 -23.97 -2.06
C PHE A 167 17.74 -25.07 -2.51
N ALA A 168 18.96 -25.07 -1.96
CA ALA A 168 20.00 -26.05 -2.31
C ALA A 168 19.60 -27.54 -2.06
N ASP A 169 18.67 -27.80 -1.13
CA ASP A 169 18.11 -29.12 -0.86
C ASP A 169 16.93 -29.48 -1.78
N LYS A 170 16.68 -28.63 -2.80
CA LYS A 170 15.58 -28.72 -3.76
C LYS A 170 14.18 -28.52 -3.16
N SER A 171 14.06 -28.20 -1.87
CA SER A 171 12.84 -27.64 -1.34
C SER A 171 12.62 -26.23 -1.89
N PHE A 172 11.40 -25.72 -1.88
CA PHE A 172 11.12 -24.39 -2.42
C PHE A 172 10.04 -23.69 -1.62
N GLU A 173 10.13 -22.35 -1.62
CA GLU A 173 9.14 -21.46 -1.01
C GLU A 173 8.36 -20.76 -2.12
N ILE A 174 7.05 -20.72 -1.97
CA ILE A 174 6.16 -19.90 -2.78
C ILE A 174 5.61 -18.80 -1.91
N THR A 175 5.76 -17.57 -2.38
CA THR A 175 5.18 -16.37 -1.77
C THR A 175 4.14 -15.78 -2.71
N ILE A 176 2.96 -15.45 -2.19
CA ILE A 176 1.89 -14.76 -2.91
C ILE A 176 1.65 -13.41 -2.25
N ASP A 177 1.68 -12.35 -3.05
CA ASP A 177 1.34 -10.99 -2.64
C ASP A 177 0.14 -10.50 -3.42
N ASP A 178 -0.84 -9.92 -2.74
CA ASP A 178 -1.88 -9.11 -3.36
C ASP A 178 -1.36 -7.67 -3.52
N ILE A 179 -1.10 -7.29 -4.76
CA ILE A 179 -0.61 -5.95 -5.14
C ILE A 179 -1.71 -5.11 -5.79
N THR A 180 -2.97 -5.46 -5.58
CA THR A 180 -4.11 -4.78 -6.23
C THR A 180 -4.15 -3.30 -5.90
N GLN A 181 -3.88 -2.94 -4.65
CA GLN A 181 -3.89 -1.54 -4.23
C GLN A 181 -2.74 -0.75 -4.86
N GLU A 182 -1.54 -1.30 -4.87
CA GLU A 182 -0.34 -0.69 -5.46
C GLU A 182 -0.49 -0.52 -6.98
N GLU A 183 -0.99 -1.55 -7.65
CA GLU A 183 -1.19 -1.52 -9.11
C GLU A 183 -2.28 -0.52 -9.49
N ASN A 184 -3.41 -0.49 -8.78
CA ASN A 184 -4.47 0.49 -8.98
C ASN A 184 -3.96 1.92 -8.75
N GLN A 185 -3.14 2.16 -7.73
CA GLN A 185 -2.51 3.48 -7.52
C GLN A 185 -1.56 3.83 -8.67
N SER A 186 -0.77 2.87 -9.16
CA SER A 186 0.13 3.04 -10.29
C SER A 186 -0.63 3.40 -11.57
N ILE A 187 -1.74 2.69 -11.85
CA ILE A 187 -2.63 2.97 -12.98
C ILE A 187 -3.21 4.38 -12.87
N LEU A 188 -3.72 4.76 -11.69
CA LEU A 188 -4.27 6.09 -11.45
C LEU A 188 -3.21 7.20 -11.64
N LYS A 189 -1.98 7.02 -11.15
CA LYS A 189 -0.86 7.95 -11.35
C LYS A 189 -0.51 8.09 -12.83
N ARG A 190 -0.47 6.98 -13.58
CA ARG A 190 -0.19 6.99 -15.03
C ARG A 190 -1.29 7.69 -15.81
N GLN A 191 -2.57 7.43 -15.50
CA GLN A 191 -3.71 8.12 -16.09
C GLN A 191 -3.69 9.62 -15.78
N LEU A 192 -3.34 10.00 -14.54
CA LEU A 192 -3.17 11.39 -14.15
C LEU A 192 -2.11 12.07 -15.02
N ALA A 193 -0.91 11.49 -15.14
CA ALA A 193 0.18 12.04 -15.95
C ALA A 193 -0.20 12.19 -17.43
N GLN A 194 -0.90 11.21 -18.02
CA GLN A 194 -1.38 11.28 -19.39
C GLN A 194 -2.43 12.39 -19.58
N ASN A 195 -3.40 12.48 -18.69
CA ASN A 195 -4.45 13.49 -18.76
C ASN A 195 -3.89 14.91 -18.56
N VAL A 196 -2.96 15.09 -17.60
CA VAL A 196 -2.22 16.34 -17.42
C VAL A 196 -1.50 16.75 -18.69
N SER A 197 -0.75 15.85 -19.31
CA SER A 197 -0.04 16.12 -20.57
C SER A 197 -0.98 16.55 -21.68
N HIS A 198 -2.13 15.93 -21.81
CA HIS A 198 -3.14 16.30 -22.80
C HIS A 198 -3.79 17.65 -22.52
N GLU A 199 -4.16 17.93 -21.26
CA GLU A 199 -4.79 19.21 -20.89
C GLU A 199 -3.80 20.39 -20.89
N LEU A 200 -2.48 20.15 -20.72
CA LEU A 200 -1.43 21.16 -20.92
C LEU A 200 -1.15 21.44 -22.39
N LYS A 201 -1.11 20.40 -23.25
CA LYS A 201 -0.79 20.53 -24.67
C LYS A 201 -1.77 21.46 -25.41
N THR A 202 -3.06 21.35 -25.08
CA THR A 202 -4.12 22.12 -25.77
C THR A 202 -3.95 23.64 -25.60
N PRO A 203 -3.84 24.23 -24.40
CA PRO A 203 -3.65 25.67 -24.24
C PRO A 203 -2.29 26.14 -24.81
N ILE A 204 -1.23 25.37 -24.66
CA ILE A 204 0.10 25.68 -25.21
C ILE A 204 0.03 25.77 -26.72
N SER A 205 -0.56 24.78 -27.43
CA SER A 205 -0.71 24.82 -28.88
C SER A 205 -1.60 25.99 -29.36
N SER A 206 -2.62 26.36 -28.56
CA SER A 206 -3.47 27.53 -28.88
C SER A 206 -2.69 28.83 -28.75
N ILE A 207 -1.92 29.02 -27.68
CA ILE A 207 -1.05 30.18 -27.49
C ILE A 207 -0.06 30.27 -28.65
N GLN A 208 0.60 29.17 -28.98
CA GLN A 208 1.55 29.10 -30.09
C GLN A 208 0.89 29.52 -31.43
N GLY A 209 -0.25 28.94 -31.76
CA GLY A 209 -0.96 29.29 -33.01
C GLY A 209 -1.41 30.76 -33.07
N PHE A 210 -1.90 31.33 -31.94
CA PHE A 210 -2.25 32.74 -31.89
C PHE A 210 -1.02 33.66 -32.00
N THR A 211 0.07 33.34 -31.35
CA THR A 211 1.33 34.10 -31.47
C THR A 211 1.95 34.00 -32.86
N GLU A 212 1.97 32.82 -33.48
CA GLU A 212 2.39 32.63 -34.88
C GLU A 212 1.54 33.47 -35.84
N THR A 213 0.21 33.51 -35.63
CA THR A 213 -0.68 34.36 -36.42
C THR A 213 -0.34 35.84 -36.30
N LEU A 214 -0.03 36.32 -35.08
CA LEU A 214 0.39 37.71 -34.82
C LEU A 214 1.73 38.02 -35.50
N ILE A 215 2.69 37.12 -35.42
CA ILE A 215 4.04 37.30 -36.00
C ILE A 215 3.98 37.33 -37.52
N ASN A 216 3.20 36.43 -38.12
CA ASN A 216 3.11 36.31 -39.58
C ASN A 216 2.23 37.40 -40.26
N ASN A 217 1.48 38.18 -39.45
CA ASN A 217 0.61 39.25 -39.95
C ASN A 217 0.89 40.60 -39.23
N PRO A 218 2.07 41.21 -39.39
CA PRO A 218 2.46 42.43 -38.68
C PRO A 218 1.57 43.64 -38.96
N HIS A 219 0.92 43.69 -40.14
CA HIS A 219 0.00 44.74 -40.57
C HIS A 219 -1.48 44.46 -40.27
N MET A 220 -1.76 43.45 -39.38
CA MET A 220 -3.11 43.13 -38.92
C MET A 220 -3.75 44.34 -38.22
N ASP A 221 -5.05 44.51 -38.40
CA ASP A 221 -5.88 45.48 -37.71
C ASP A 221 -5.73 45.38 -36.18
N GLU A 222 -5.66 46.52 -35.46
CA GLU A 222 -5.43 46.57 -34.01
C GLU A 222 -6.53 45.82 -33.23
N GLU A 223 -7.77 45.84 -33.67
CA GLU A 223 -8.86 45.09 -33.04
C GLU A 223 -8.60 43.59 -33.09
N LYS A 224 -8.15 43.07 -34.24
CA LYS A 224 -7.78 41.65 -34.39
C LYS A 224 -6.53 41.30 -33.61
N LYS A 225 -5.51 42.17 -33.54
CA LYS A 225 -4.33 41.96 -32.70
C LYS A 225 -4.75 41.82 -31.22
N MET A 226 -5.57 42.74 -30.72
CA MET A 226 -6.07 42.71 -29.37
C MET A 226 -6.89 41.46 -29.10
N PHE A 227 -7.72 41.00 -30.04
CA PHE A 227 -8.45 39.73 -29.92
C PHE A 227 -7.49 38.54 -29.70
N PHE A 228 -6.42 38.39 -30.50
CA PHE A 228 -5.47 37.29 -30.36
C PHE A 228 -4.68 37.40 -29.06
N ILE A 229 -4.28 38.61 -28.65
CA ILE A 229 -3.60 38.84 -27.36
C ILE A 229 -4.49 38.43 -26.17
N GLN A 230 -5.77 38.83 -26.20
CA GLN A 230 -6.75 38.43 -25.18
C GLN A 230 -6.95 36.91 -25.16
N ARG A 231 -6.96 36.24 -26.33
CA ARG A 231 -7.03 34.76 -26.41
C ARG A 231 -5.78 34.10 -25.82
N CYS A 232 -4.58 34.62 -26.09
CA CYS A 232 -3.35 34.14 -25.45
C CYS A 232 -3.41 34.29 -23.94
N HIS A 233 -3.81 35.46 -23.44
CA HIS A 233 -3.94 35.71 -21.99
C HIS A 233 -4.94 34.74 -21.34
N ALA A 234 -6.11 34.53 -21.95
CA ALA A 234 -7.10 33.59 -21.44
C ALA A 234 -6.57 32.15 -21.34
N GLN A 235 -5.76 31.70 -22.33
CA GLN A 235 -5.13 30.38 -22.27
C GLN A 235 -4.02 30.31 -21.22
N ALA A 236 -3.25 31.39 -21.01
CA ALA A 236 -2.23 31.46 -19.96
C ALA A 236 -2.85 31.38 -18.56
N VAL A 237 -3.93 32.12 -18.29
CA VAL A 237 -4.69 32.04 -17.02
C VAL A 237 -5.22 30.62 -16.80
N ARG A 238 -5.79 29.99 -17.83
CA ARG A 238 -6.26 28.60 -17.76
C ARG A 238 -5.13 27.64 -17.39
N LEU A 239 -3.93 27.82 -17.97
CA LEU A 239 -2.76 27.00 -17.69
C LEU A 239 -2.31 27.16 -16.22
N THR A 240 -2.31 28.38 -15.71
CA THR A 240 -1.98 28.68 -14.30
C THR A 240 -2.95 27.95 -13.35
N ASN A 241 -4.25 28.07 -13.62
CA ASN A 241 -5.26 27.39 -12.79
C ASN A 241 -5.08 25.86 -12.83
N LEU A 242 -4.81 25.27 -13.99
CA LEU A 242 -4.55 23.83 -14.11
C LEU A 242 -3.31 23.41 -13.31
N LEU A 243 -2.23 24.19 -13.33
CA LEU A 243 -1.02 23.92 -12.53
C LEU A 243 -1.30 24.01 -11.03
N GLN A 244 -2.11 24.97 -10.61
CA GLN A 244 -2.53 25.09 -9.20
C GLN A 244 -3.36 23.87 -8.76
N ASP A 245 -4.32 23.45 -9.58
CA ASP A 245 -5.14 22.27 -9.33
C ASP A 245 -4.28 21.01 -9.19
N ILE A 246 -3.30 20.80 -10.08
CA ILE A 246 -2.37 19.68 -10.04
C ILE A 246 -1.50 19.73 -8.78
N SER A 247 -0.96 20.91 -8.43
CA SER A 247 -0.16 21.10 -7.22
C SER A 247 -0.95 20.77 -5.97
N MET A 248 -2.22 21.20 -5.91
CA MET A 248 -3.12 20.89 -4.80
C MET A 248 -3.39 19.39 -4.67
N LEU A 249 -3.68 18.72 -5.80
CA LEU A 249 -3.90 17.26 -5.81
C LEU A 249 -2.67 16.50 -5.35
N ASN A 250 -1.46 16.84 -5.83
CA ASN A 250 -0.23 16.18 -5.42
C ASN A 250 0.02 16.32 -3.92
N LYS A 251 -0.19 17.51 -3.36
CA LYS A 251 -0.07 17.74 -1.91
C LYS A 251 -1.05 16.91 -1.12
N LEU A 252 -2.28 16.71 -1.61
CA LEU A 252 -3.31 15.89 -0.96
C LEU A 252 -3.01 14.39 -1.04
N ASP A 253 -2.30 13.94 -2.09
CA ASP A 253 -1.95 12.53 -2.30
C ASP A 253 -0.68 12.13 -1.50
N GLU A 254 0.27 13.05 -1.24
CA GLU A 254 1.61 12.73 -0.71
C GLU A 254 1.70 12.55 0.80
N SER A 255 0.87 13.20 1.61
CA SER A 255 0.72 12.87 3.04
C SER A 255 -0.29 13.78 3.76
N SER A 256 -1.09 13.19 4.64
CA SER A 256 -1.94 13.89 5.61
C SER A 256 -1.12 14.74 6.61
N ASP A 257 0.17 14.44 6.79
CA ASP A 257 1.03 15.11 7.78
C ASP A 257 1.64 16.42 7.31
N SER A 258 1.49 16.79 6.02
CA SER A 258 2.08 18.01 5.45
C SER A 258 1.23 19.25 5.57
N PHE A 259 -0.02 19.15 6.03
CA PHE A 259 -0.90 20.30 6.20
C PHE A 259 -1.08 20.66 7.69
N GLU A 260 -0.82 21.93 8.01
CA GLU A 260 -1.14 22.49 9.31
C GLU A 260 -2.66 22.53 9.51
N MET A 261 -3.11 22.06 10.66
CA MET A 261 -4.53 22.03 11.06
C MET A 261 -4.72 23.06 12.18
N ASP A 262 -5.39 24.15 11.84
CA ASP A 262 -5.65 25.28 12.75
C ASP A 262 -7.13 25.35 13.14
N GLU A 263 -7.45 26.12 14.16
CA GLU A 263 -8.83 26.55 14.42
C GLU A 263 -9.22 27.60 13.37
N ILE A 264 -10.16 27.25 12.50
CA ILE A 264 -10.63 28.10 11.40
C ILE A 264 -12.10 28.44 11.55
N ASN A 265 -12.47 29.67 11.14
CA ASN A 265 -13.85 30.09 11.04
C ASN A 265 -14.38 29.85 9.62
N ILE A 266 -15.24 28.86 9.44
CA ILE A 266 -15.80 28.51 8.12
C ILE A 266 -16.66 29.65 7.57
N THR A 267 -17.39 30.35 8.41
CA THR A 267 -18.27 31.45 7.99
C THR A 267 -17.47 32.57 7.32
N ASP A 268 -16.30 32.92 7.88
CA ASP A 268 -15.41 33.92 7.29
C ASP A 268 -14.84 33.44 5.96
N ILE A 269 -14.50 32.15 5.86
CA ILE A 269 -14.02 31.55 4.60
C ILE A 269 -15.09 31.62 3.52
N ILE A 270 -16.34 31.23 3.83
CA ILE A 270 -17.46 31.29 2.87
C ILE A 270 -17.69 32.71 2.37
N ASN A 271 -17.71 33.69 3.30
CA ASN A 271 -17.88 35.09 2.96
C ASN A 271 -16.73 35.63 2.10
N GLY A 272 -15.48 35.23 2.40
CA GLY A 272 -14.32 35.56 1.56
C GLY A 272 -14.46 35.00 0.14
N VAL A 273 -14.85 33.73 0.00
CA VAL A 273 -15.09 33.14 -1.34
C VAL A 273 -16.20 33.88 -2.09
N ALA A 274 -17.32 34.21 -1.41
CA ALA A 274 -18.43 34.93 -2.02
C ALA A 274 -17.99 36.32 -2.54
N GLN A 275 -17.14 37.00 -1.78
CA GLN A 275 -16.56 38.29 -2.21
C GLN A 275 -15.66 38.13 -3.43
N ASP A 276 -14.81 37.10 -3.45
CA ASP A 276 -13.86 36.86 -4.56
C ASP A 276 -14.56 36.49 -5.88
N VAL A 277 -15.77 35.95 -5.84
CA VAL A 277 -16.55 35.59 -7.03
C VAL A 277 -17.59 36.65 -7.43
N SER A 278 -17.72 37.76 -6.70
CA SER A 278 -18.76 38.77 -6.87
C SER A 278 -18.86 39.30 -8.32
N LEU A 279 -17.72 39.66 -8.93
CA LEU A 279 -17.68 40.11 -10.33
C LEU A 279 -18.18 39.05 -11.32
N ALA A 280 -17.80 37.80 -11.13
CA ALA A 280 -18.22 36.71 -12.00
C ALA A 280 -19.74 36.40 -11.85
N LEU A 281 -20.30 36.60 -10.67
CA LEU A 281 -21.74 36.51 -10.43
C LEU A 281 -22.49 37.66 -11.12
N GLU A 282 -21.99 38.91 -10.99
CA GLU A 282 -22.57 40.07 -11.66
C GLU A 282 -22.58 39.94 -13.20
N GLU A 283 -21.45 39.50 -13.78
CA GLU A 283 -21.35 39.26 -15.24
C GLU A 283 -22.40 38.26 -15.77
N LYS A 284 -22.83 37.32 -14.94
CA LYS A 284 -23.83 36.30 -15.29
C LYS A 284 -25.20 36.57 -14.71
N ASN A 285 -25.39 37.69 -14.05
CA ASN A 285 -26.64 38.03 -13.35
C ASN A 285 -27.09 36.94 -12.37
N MET A 286 -26.11 36.35 -11.63
CA MET A 286 -26.33 35.31 -10.64
C MET A 286 -26.32 35.89 -9.24
N HIS A 287 -26.97 35.20 -8.31
CA HIS A 287 -27.01 35.56 -6.89
C HIS A 287 -26.51 34.42 -6.04
N ILE A 288 -26.00 34.77 -4.84
CA ILE A 288 -25.59 33.81 -3.82
C ILE A 288 -26.35 34.07 -2.53
N GLU A 289 -26.95 33.04 -1.97
CA GLU A 289 -27.65 33.09 -0.69
C GLU A 289 -26.91 32.22 0.32
N ILE A 290 -26.49 32.82 1.43
CA ILE A 290 -25.70 32.16 2.47
C ILE A 290 -26.55 32.06 3.73
N ASN A 291 -26.91 30.82 4.10
CA ASN A 291 -27.64 30.48 5.31
C ASN A 291 -26.75 29.62 6.21
N VAL A 292 -25.74 30.24 6.78
CA VAL A 292 -24.74 29.59 7.64
C VAL A 292 -24.70 30.35 8.96
N PRO A 293 -24.74 29.66 10.11
CA PRO A 293 -24.61 30.31 11.42
C PRO A 293 -23.32 31.14 11.50
N GLU A 294 -23.37 32.24 12.22
CA GLU A 294 -22.19 33.05 12.53
C GLU A 294 -21.18 32.23 13.37
N ASN A 295 -19.88 32.41 13.08
CA ASN A 295 -18.78 31.85 13.88
C ASN A 295 -18.76 30.32 13.99
N ILE A 296 -18.89 29.59 12.88
CA ILE A 296 -18.66 28.13 12.87
C ILE A 296 -17.14 27.89 12.91
N ILE A 297 -16.66 27.42 14.07
CA ILE A 297 -15.26 27.07 14.26
C ILE A 297 -15.08 25.55 14.13
N MET A 298 -14.03 25.12 13.40
CA MET A 298 -13.58 23.75 13.33
C MET A 298 -12.04 23.69 13.26
N LYS A 299 -11.49 22.53 13.57
CA LYS A 299 -10.07 22.25 13.30
C LYS A 299 -9.90 21.83 11.84
N GLY A 300 -9.15 22.62 11.06
CA GLY A 300 -9.00 22.35 9.64
C GLY A 300 -7.90 23.15 8.96
N ASN A 301 -7.69 22.89 7.68
CA ASN A 301 -6.77 23.67 6.85
C ASN A 301 -7.54 24.72 6.06
N THR A 302 -7.23 26.00 6.26
CA THR A 302 -7.91 27.14 5.64
C THR A 302 -7.93 27.06 4.12
N LEU A 303 -6.80 26.70 3.48
CA LEU A 303 -6.70 26.67 2.02
C LEU A 303 -7.55 25.55 1.42
N GLN A 304 -7.61 24.39 2.09
CA GLN A 304 -8.44 23.29 1.63
C GLN A 304 -9.93 23.58 1.78
N VAL A 305 -10.35 24.15 2.92
CA VAL A 305 -11.76 24.53 3.13
C VAL A 305 -12.18 25.65 2.17
N TYR A 306 -11.32 26.67 1.96
CA TYR A 306 -11.53 27.69 0.92
C TYR A 306 -11.70 27.03 -0.45
N SER A 307 -10.84 26.09 -0.81
CA SER A 307 -10.89 25.37 -2.10
C SER A 307 -12.18 24.56 -2.26
N ILE A 308 -12.75 23.96 -1.20
CA ILE A 308 -14.04 23.28 -1.26
C ILE A 308 -15.13 24.24 -1.75
N PHE A 309 -15.35 25.35 -1.04
CA PHE A 309 -16.41 26.29 -1.36
C PHE A 309 -16.16 26.97 -2.71
N ARG A 310 -14.92 27.38 -2.99
CA ARG A 310 -14.53 28.01 -4.24
C ARG A 310 -14.86 27.11 -5.46
N ASN A 311 -14.44 25.85 -5.44
CA ASN A 311 -14.69 24.93 -6.55
C ASN A 311 -16.18 24.61 -6.73
N LEU A 312 -16.95 24.48 -5.66
CA LEU A 312 -18.40 24.24 -5.74
C LEU A 312 -19.12 25.45 -6.33
N ILE A 313 -18.77 26.66 -5.90
CA ILE A 313 -19.36 27.92 -6.42
C ILE A 313 -18.94 28.12 -7.88
N ASP A 314 -17.65 27.97 -8.23
CA ASP A 314 -17.16 28.11 -9.60
C ASP A 314 -17.85 27.10 -10.53
N ASN A 315 -18.12 25.87 -10.06
CA ASN A 315 -18.86 24.87 -10.81
C ASN A 315 -20.28 25.35 -11.12
N SER A 316 -20.99 25.94 -10.16
CA SER A 316 -22.31 26.52 -10.36
C SER A 316 -22.27 27.72 -11.32
N ILE A 317 -21.30 28.64 -11.17
CA ILE A 317 -21.11 29.78 -12.08
C ILE A 317 -20.88 29.31 -13.53
N LEU A 318 -20.14 28.21 -13.73
CA LEU A 318 -19.83 27.69 -15.05
C LEU A 318 -20.99 26.96 -15.72
N HIS A 319 -21.80 26.23 -14.93
CA HIS A 319 -22.71 25.22 -15.44
C HIS A 319 -24.20 25.47 -15.18
N ALA A 320 -24.56 26.21 -14.13
CA ALA A 320 -25.97 26.38 -13.75
C ALA A 320 -26.77 27.21 -14.77
N GLY A 321 -26.14 28.19 -15.43
CA GLY A 321 -26.77 29.09 -16.39
C GLY A 321 -26.82 30.54 -15.86
N VAL A 322 -27.25 31.45 -16.73
CA VAL A 322 -27.41 32.88 -16.45
C VAL A 322 -28.65 33.11 -15.57
N GLY A 323 -28.61 34.05 -14.63
CA GLY A 323 -29.74 34.41 -13.79
C GLY A 323 -30.12 33.38 -12.71
N THR A 324 -29.23 32.44 -12.40
CA THR A 324 -29.45 31.42 -11.39
C THR A 324 -28.99 31.87 -9.99
N THR A 325 -29.47 31.19 -8.97
CA THR A 325 -29.10 31.42 -7.56
C THR A 325 -28.33 30.24 -7.01
N ILE A 326 -27.25 30.53 -6.29
CA ILE A 326 -26.43 29.55 -5.56
C ILE A 326 -26.83 29.66 -4.10
N PHE A 327 -27.12 28.53 -3.47
CA PHE A 327 -27.50 28.41 -2.05
C PHE A 327 -26.41 27.69 -1.30
N ILE A 328 -25.91 28.30 -0.22
CA ILE A 328 -24.95 27.70 0.73
C ILE A 328 -25.61 27.60 2.09
N GLU A 329 -25.76 26.41 2.61
CA GLU A 329 -26.43 26.16 3.88
C GLU A 329 -25.63 25.21 4.76
N CYS A 330 -25.53 25.57 6.07
CA CYS A 330 -25.18 24.63 7.13
C CYS A 330 -26.46 24.10 7.77
N TYR A 331 -27.03 23.04 7.20
CA TYR A 331 -28.38 22.58 7.55
C TYR A 331 -28.45 21.75 8.82
N ARG A 332 -27.30 21.29 9.33
CA ARG A 332 -27.20 20.51 10.57
C ARG A 332 -25.80 20.62 11.17
N THR A 333 -25.76 20.61 12.49
CA THR A 333 -24.53 20.52 13.28
C THR A 333 -24.77 19.51 14.40
N ASP A 334 -23.88 18.54 14.58
CA ASP A 334 -23.87 17.64 15.73
C ASP A 334 -22.54 17.74 16.50
N LEU A 335 -22.26 16.78 17.40
CA LEU A 335 -21.06 16.80 18.25
C LEU A 335 -19.76 16.62 17.47
N GLU A 336 -19.79 15.89 16.36
CA GLU A 336 -18.60 15.50 15.61
C GLU A 336 -18.50 16.16 14.24
N TYR A 337 -19.64 16.48 13.60
CA TYR A 337 -19.69 16.91 12.21
C TYR A 337 -20.53 18.16 11.99
N LEU A 338 -20.10 18.93 11.00
CA LEU A 338 -20.84 20.00 10.34
C LEU A 338 -21.38 19.47 9.02
N TYR A 339 -22.65 19.77 8.71
CA TYR A 339 -23.34 19.27 7.52
C TYR A 339 -23.69 20.44 6.60
N PHE A 340 -23.13 20.44 5.40
CA PHE A 340 -23.30 21.52 4.42
C PHE A 340 -24.07 21.05 3.19
N SER A 341 -24.86 21.96 2.64
CA SER A 341 -25.42 21.90 1.29
C SER A 341 -24.93 23.10 0.51
N VAL A 342 -24.38 22.84 -0.70
CA VAL A 342 -24.12 23.85 -1.71
C VAL A 342 -24.90 23.45 -2.94
N ALA A 343 -25.82 24.30 -3.39
CA ALA A 343 -26.77 23.98 -4.44
C ALA A 343 -26.98 25.17 -5.40
N ASP A 344 -27.39 24.88 -6.63
CA ASP A 344 -27.88 25.86 -7.58
C ASP A 344 -29.31 25.52 -8.03
N ASN A 345 -29.98 26.44 -8.71
CA ASN A 345 -31.27 26.25 -9.35
C ASN A 345 -31.17 26.20 -10.88
N GLY A 346 -30.04 25.75 -11.40
CA GLY A 346 -29.75 25.66 -12.83
C GLY A 346 -30.29 24.40 -13.51
N VAL A 347 -29.60 23.94 -14.53
CA VAL A 347 -30.04 22.82 -15.40
C VAL A 347 -29.84 21.44 -14.76
N GLY A 348 -28.99 21.32 -13.74
CA GLY A 348 -28.63 20.02 -13.13
C GLY A 348 -27.76 19.15 -14.03
N VAL A 349 -27.66 17.86 -13.69
CA VAL A 349 -26.81 16.86 -14.39
C VAL A 349 -27.60 15.56 -14.56
N ASP A 350 -27.46 14.88 -15.71
CA ASP A 350 -28.07 13.57 -15.91
C ASP A 350 -27.61 12.58 -14.84
N SER A 351 -28.55 11.80 -14.31
CA SER A 351 -28.34 10.91 -13.17
C SER A 351 -27.20 9.89 -13.38
N GLN A 352 -26.96 9.45 -14.61
CA GLN A 352 -25.87 8.53 -14.96
C GLN A 352 -24.46 9.12 -14.70
N HIS A 353 -24.33 10.43 -14.60
CA HIS A 353 -23.07 11.14 -14.37
C HIS A 353 -22.80 11.46 -12.89
N LEU A 354 -23.85 11.49 -12.03
CA LEU A 354 -23.75 11.94 -10.64
C LEU A 354 -22.67 11.24 -9.82
N ASN A 355 -22.46 9.94 -10.03
CA ASN A 355 -21.43 9.17 -9.35
C ASN A 355 -20.02 9.41 -9.90
N LYS A 356 -19.91 9.89 -11.15
CA LYS A 356 -18.64 10.08 -11.87
C LYS A 356 -18.11 11.50 -11.85
N ILE A 357 -18.93 12.49 -11.46
CA ILE A 357 -18.52 13.91 -11.48
C ILE A 357 -17.36 14.23 -10.55
N PHE A 358 -17.08 13.36 -9.56
CA PHE A 358 -15.95 13.47 -8.65
C PHE A 358 -14.68 12.78 -9.14
N ASP A 359 -14.74 12.07 -10.29
CA ASP A 359 -13.57 11.43 -10.88
C ASP A 359 -12.66 12.49 -11.53
N ARG A 360 -11.34 12.29 -11.42
CA ARG A 360 -10.35 13.23 -11.96
C ARG A 360 -10.49 13.34 -13.49
N PHE A 361 -10.51 14.57 -14.02
CA PHE A 361 -10.70 14.89 -15.45
C PHE A 361 -12.04 14.45 -16.04
N TYR A 362 -12.99 14.02 -15.21
CA TYR A 362 -14.31 13.66 -15.70
C TYR A 362 -15.10 14.91 -16.11
N ARG A 363 -15.83 14.82 -17.21
CA ARG A 363 -16.66 15.87 -17.77
C ARG A 363 -17.86 15.26 -18.47
N VAL A 364 -19.05 15.78 -18.21
CA VAL A 364 -20.29 15.33 -18.83
C VAL A 364 -20.26 15.58 -20.34
N ASP A 365 -19.77 16.76 -20.75
CA ASP A 365 -19.60 17.16 -22.16
C ASP A 365 -18.19 17.71 -22.39
N LYS A 366 -17.34 16.92 -23.06
CA LYS A 366 -15.94 17.28 -23.34
C LYS A 366 -15.79 18.51 -24.23
N GLY A 367 -16.75 18.75 -25.16
CA GLY A 367 -16.71 19.86 -26.13
C GLY A 367 -17.10 21.20 -25.52
N ARG A 368 -18.22 21.23 -24.81
CA ARG A 368 -18.80 22.45 -24.21
C ARG A 368 -17.97 22.91 -23.01
N SER A 369 -17.56 21.97 -22.15
CA SER A 369 -16.78 22.30 -20.95
C SER A 369 -15.38 22.82 -21.27
N ARG A 370 -14.75 22.43 -22.40
CA ARG A 370 -13.47 23.01 -22.87
C ARG A 370 -13.59 24.49 -23.21
N LYS A 371 -14.68 24.89 -23.84
CA LYS A 371 -14.94 26.30 -24.17
C LYS A 371 -15.17 27.15 -22.93
N LEU A 372 -15.72 26.57 -21.85
CA LEU A 372 -16.01 27.24 -20.61
C LEU A 372 -14.81 27.25 -19.62
N GLY A 373 -13.68 26.64 -19.97
CA GLY A 373 -12.43 26.74 -19.19
C GLY A 373 -12.26 25.76 -18.04
N GLY A 374 -13.22 24.87 -17.77
CA GLY A 374 -13.11 23.89 -16.68
C GLY A 374 -11.93 22.92 -16.85
N THR A 375 -11.22 22.54 -15.78
CA THR A 375 -10.11 21.56 -15.79
C THR A 375 -10.59 20.11 -15.64
N GLY A 376 -11.75 19.90 -15.05
CA GLY A 376 -12.26 18.60 -14.63
C GLY A 376 -11.58 18.05 -13.37
N LEU A 377 -10.81 18.89 -12.67
CA LEU A 377 -10.14 18.54 -11.41
C LEU A 377 -10.86 19.10 -10.19
N GLY A 378 -11.59 20.19 -10.31
CA GLY A 378 -12.19 20.92 -9.18
C GLY A 378 -13.02 20.04 -8.24
N LEU A 379 -13.95 19.22 -8.77
CA LEU A 379 -14.78 18.35 -7.93
C LEU A 379 -13.98 17.19 -7.30
N SER A 380 -12.92 16.71 -7.94
CA SER A 380 -12.02 15.73 -7.34
C SER A 380 -11.18 16.36 -6.21
N ILE A 381 -10.76 17.62 -6.33
CA ILE A 381 -10.12 18.39 -5.27
C ILE A 381 -11.08 18.55 -4.08
N VAL A 382 -12.35 18.90 -4.34
CA VAL A 382 -13.39 18.99 -3.31
C VAL A 382 -13.52 17.67 -2.55
N LYS A 383 -13.64 16.54 -3.25
CA LYS A 383 -13.74 15.22 -2.64
C LYS A 383 -12.54 14.89 -1.75
N ASN A 384 -11.32 15.12 -2.25
CA ASN A 384 -10.11 14.85 -1.49
C ASN A 384 -9.98 15.76 -0.27
N ALA A 385 -10.27 17.06 -0.40
CA ALA A 385 -10.24 18.01 0.73
C ALA A 385 -11.27 17.65 1.82
N ILE A 386 -12.47 17.22 1.44
CA ILE A 386 -13.50 16.76 2.38
C ILE A 386 -13.06 15.47 3.07
N GLN A 387 -12.49 14.52 2.33
CA GLN A 387 -11.96 13.27 2.89
C GLN A 387 -10.78 13.52 3.86
N PHE A 388 -9.91 14.47 3.55
CA PHE A 388 -8.83 14.92 4.44
C PHE A 388 -9.40 15.40 5.78
N HIS A 389 -10.53 16.15 5.76
CA HIS A 389 -11.27 16.56 6.97
C HIS A 389 -12.23 15.48 7.49
N GLN A 390 -11.98 14.19 7.17
CA GLN A 390 -12.73 13.03 7.64
C GLN A 390 -14.23 13.10 7.32
N GLY A 391 -14.61 13.87 6.29
CA GLY A 391 -15.97 14.03 5.82
C GLY A 391 -16.33 13.13 4.66
N ARG A 392 -17.56 13.27 4.17
CA ARG A 392 -18.09 12.59 2.98
C ARG A 392 -18.83 13.59 2.12
N ILE A 393 -18.86 13.36 0.80
CA ILE A 393 -19.59 14.18 -0.17
C ILE A 393 -20.45 13.30 -1.07
N SER A 394 -21.63 13.81 -1.44
CA SER A 394 -22.50 13.26 -2.46
C SER A 394 -23.14 14.38 -3.30
N ALA A 395 -23.64 14.04 -4.48
CA ALA A 395 -24.35 14.97 -5.34
C ALA A 395 -25.70 14.39 -5.74
N LYS A 396 -26.69 15.26 -5.84
CA LYS A 396 -28.05 14.92 -6.34
C LYS A 396 -28.65 16.10 -7.09
N ASN A 397 -29.57 15.82 -8.01
CA ASN A 397 -30.38 16.86 -8.63
C ASN A 397 -31.45 17.37 -7.63
N ARG A 398 -31.70 18.67 -7.62
CA ARG A 398 -32.78 19.29 -6.83
C ARG A 398 -34.14 19.06 -7.49
N LYS A 399 -35.18 18.95 -6.64
CA LYS A 399 -36.57 19.02 -7.11
C LYS A 399 -36.84 20.45 -7.60
N GLY A 400 -37.15 20.60 -8.88
CA GLY A 400 -37.36 21.90 -9.51
C GLY A 400 -36.21 22.42 -10.37
N GLY A 401 -35.12 21.68 -10.46
CA GLY A 401 -33.93 22.00 -11.25
C GLY A 401 -32.70 22.36 -10.40
N GLY A 402 -31.53 22.14 -10.99
CA GLY A 402 -30.24 22.41 -10.37
C GLY A 402 -29.55 21.20 -9.77
N LEU A 403 -28.32 21.40 -9.35
CA LEU A 403 -27.46 20.40 -8.71
C LEU A 403 -27.21 20.77 -7.25
N GLU A 404 -27.22 19.78 -6.36
CA GLU A 404 -26.96 19.95 -4.93
C GLU A 404 -25.83 19.01 -4.49
N PHE A 405 -24.82 19.58 -3.87
CA PHE A 405 -23.74 18.87 -3.20
C PHE A 405 -24.01 18.86 -1.69
N LEU A 406 -24.03 17.67 -1.13
CA LEU A 406 -24.19 17.45 0.31
C LEU A 406 -22.88 16.90 0.85
N PHE A 407 -22.32 17.55 1.88
CA PHE A 407 -21.08 17.07 2.46
C PHE A 407 -20.99 17.33 3.95
N THR A 408 -20.06 16.66 4.60
CA THR A 408 -19.76 16.81 6.01
C THR A 408 -18.29 17.19 6.20
N LEU A 409 -18.02 17.95 7.27
CA LEU A 409 -16.66 18.23 7.75
C LEU A 409 -16.62 17.89 9.23
N LYS A 410 -15.54 17.23 9.68
CA LYS A 410 -15.35 16.95 11.10
C LYS A 410 -14.91 18.21 11.81
N LYS A 411 -15.49 18.45 13.03
CA LYS A 411 -15.18 19.59 13.88
C LYS A 411 -13.75 19.57 14.43
#